data_0ddcb027b3e9bf7dea21a23d5e6a5752
#
_entry.id   0ddcb027b3e9bf7dea21a23d5e6a5752
#
_cell.length_a   1.000
_cell.length_b   1.000
_cell.length_c   1.000
_cell.angle_alpha   90.00
_cell.angle_beta   90.00
_cell.angle_gamma   90.00
#
_symmetry.space_group_name_H-M   'P 1'
#
loop_
_entity.id
_entity.type
_entity.pdbx_description
1 polymer ?
#
loop_
_entity_poly.entity_id
_entity_poly.type
_entity_poly.pdbx_seq_one_letter_code
_entity_poly.pdbx_strand_id
1 'polypeptide(L)'
;ADLDGVRLPTTCLSPEETRVVRLRMFRADLAVAALSCHQQTQYNNLVTRHQDELVRQGRALRALFQRVHHANAERELNRFITHLANRASLKRLEQPRYCQDMDRVFQEAQAQPRQGLMAFVQARLHQGEPMRHLAAMDTAAGDKTKRPVLED
;
A
#
# COMPACT_ATOMS: atom_id res chain seq x y z
N ALA A 1 -5.35 7.19 12.57
CA ALA A 1 -5.83 7.26 11.19
C ALA A 1 -6.06 5.86 10.64
N ASP A 2 -7.04 5.74 9.78
CA ASP A 2 -7.36 4.49 9.11
C ASP A 2 -7.08 4.69 7.62
N LEU A 3 -6.17 3.88 7.08
CA LEU A 3 -5.73 4.02 5.70
C LEU A 3 -5.87 2.67 5.00
N ASP A 4 -6.84 2.58 4.10
CA ASP A 4 -7.08 1.38 3.29
C ASP A 4 -7.21 0.12 4.16
N GLY A 5 -7.90 0.24 5.30
CA GLY A 5 -8.09 -0.85 6.23
C GLY A 5 -6.94 -1.08 7.18
N VAL A 6 -5.92 -0.24 7.14
CA VAL A 6 -4.77 -0.31 8.04
C VAL A 6 -4.89 0.82 9.05
N ARG A 7 -4.97 0.47 10.32
CA ARG A 7 -5.08 1.46 11.38
C ARG A 7 -3.70 1.93 11.80
N LEU A 8 -3.53 3.24 11.81
CA LEU A 8 -2.29 3.88 12.24
C LEU A 8 -2.54 4.57 13.58
N PRO A 9 -1.53 4.61 14.44
CA PRO A 9 -1.69 5.15 15.80
C PRO A 9 -1.67 6.68 15.85
N THR A 10 -1.94 7.34 14.74
CA THR A 10 -2.03 8.80 14.67
C THR A 10 -3.33 9.17 13.97
N THR A 11 -3.91 10.30 14.37
CA THR A 11 -5.13 10.79 13.76
C THR A 11 -4.86 11.67 12.54
N CYS A 12 -3.62 12.13 12.38
CA CYS A 12 -3.25 13.06 11.30
C CYS A 12 -2.03 12.57 10.55
N LEU A 13 -2.19 12.40 9.24
CA LEU A 13 -1.09 12.15 8.32
C LEU A 13 -1.08 13.26 7.29
N SER A 14 0.12 13.76 6.97
CA SER A 14 0.25 14.67 5.83
C SER A 14 0.02 13.87 4.54
N PRO A 15 -0.29 14.55 3.41
CA PRO A 15 -0.38 13.86 2.13
C PRO A 15 0.89 13.07 1.78
N GLU A 16 2.05 13.62 2.12
CA GLU A 16 3.33 12.94 1.89
C GLU A 16 3.44 11.67 2.74
N GLU A 17 3.08 11.75 4.00
CA GLU A 17 3.11 10.60 4.89
C GLU A 17 2.15 9.51 4.42
N THR A 18 0.99 9.90 3.93
CA THR A 18 0.02 8.96 3.35
C THR A 18 0.63 8.20 2.18
N ARG A 19 1.31 8.91 1.27
CA ARG A 19 1.97 8.26 0.13
C ARG A 19 3.06 7.30 0.57
N VAL A 20 3.84 7.68 1.58
CA VAL A 20 4.90 6.84 2.12
C VAL A 20 4.33 5.54 2.69
N VAL A 21 3.25 5.63 3.45
CA VAL A 21 2.60 4.46 4.04
C VAL A 21 2.05 3.54 2.94
N ARG A 22 1.39 4.11 1.94
CA ARG A 22 0.82 3.32 0.84
C ARG A 22 1.89 2.60 0.04
N LEU A 23 3.03 3.24 -0.20
CA LEU A 23 4.13 2.57 -0.87
C LEU A 23 4.65 1.39 -0.04
N ARG A 24 4.75 1.55 1.27
CA ARG A 24 5.16 0.45 2.14
C ARG A 24 4.15 -0.70 2.13
N MET A 25 2.86 -0.38 2.10
CA MET A 25 1.81 -1.39 1.98
C MET A 25 1.96 -2.16 0.67
N PHE A 26 2.17 -1.46 -0.42
CA PHE A 26 2.40 -2.07 -1.73
C PHE A 26 3.61 -2.99 -1.70
N ARG A 27 4.70 -2.55 -1.08
CA ARG A 27 5.91 -3.37 -0.95
C ARG A 27 5.64 -4.64 -0.16
N ALA A 28 4.83 -4.56 0.89
CA ALA A 28 4.45 -5.74 1.67
C ALA A 28 3.66 -6.74 0.82
N ASP A 29 2.73 -6.26 -0.01
CA ASP A 29 1.99 -7.12 -0.92
C ASP A 29 2.94 -7.86 -1.87
N LEU A 30 3.91 -7.15 -2.43
CA LEU A 30 4.88 -7.75 -3.34
C LEU A 30 5.78 -8.77 -2.65
N ALA A 31 6.20 -8.48 -1.41
CA ALA A 31 7.06 -9.39 -0.66
C ALA A 31 6.34 -10.71 -0.37
N VAL A 32 5.05 -10.64 0.00
CA VAL A 32 4.26 -11.85 0.23
C VAL A 32 4.09 -12.63 -1.06
N ALA A 33 3.83 -11.95 -2.19
CA ALA A 33 3.70 -12.62 -3.48
C ALA A 33 5.01 -13.31 -3.87
N ALA A 34 6.14 -12.66 -3.60
CA ALA A 34 7.45 -13.25 -3.90
C ALA A 34 7.62 -14.61 -3.23
N LEU A 35 7.21 -14.71 -1.97
CA LEU A 35 7.32 -15.95 -1.21
C LEU A 35 6.24 -16.96 -1.60
N SER A 36 5.01 -16.51 -1.75
CA SER A 36 3.86 -17.40 -1.97
C SER A 36 3.74 -17.89 -3.40
N CYS A 37 4.23 -17.11 -4.36
CA CYS A 37 4.05 -17.39 -5.79
C CYS A 37 5.38 -17.70 -6.49
N HIS A 38 6.46 -17.89 -5.75
CA HIS A 38 7.79 -18.14 -6.31
C HIS A 38 8.22 -17.02 -7.26
N GLN A 39 7.96 -15.77 -6.87
CA GLN A 39 8.27 -14.59 -7.67
C GLN A 39 9.41 -13.77 -7.06
N GLN A 40 10.37 -14.47 -6.42
CA GLN A 40 11.48 -13.81 -5.73
C GLN A 40 12.37 -13.03 -6.70
N THR A 41 12.61 -13.59 -7.89
CA THR A 41 13.42 -12.92 -8.91
C THR A 41 12.79 -11.60 -9.34
N GLN A 42 11.48 -11.58 -9.57
CA GLN A 42 10.78 -10.35 -9.92
C GLN A 42 10.87 -9.32 -8.79
N TYR A 43 10.71 -9.75 -7.56
CA TYR A 43 10.82 -8.87 -6.40
C TYR A 43 12.23 -8.26 -6.31
N ASN A 44 13.26 -9.08 -6.46
CA ASN A 44 14.64 -8.61 -6.37
C ASN A 44 14.96 -7.61 -7.49
N ASN A 45 14.50 -7.89 -8.70
CA ASN A 45 14.71 -6.97 -9.83
C ASN A 45 14.02 -5.63 -9.59
N LEU A 46 12.81 -5.66 -9.05
CA LEU A 46 12.06 -4.44 -8.75
C LEU A 46 12.76 -3.61 -7.67
N VAL A 47 13.21 -4.26 -6.61
CA VAL A 47 13.93 -3.58 -5.52
C VAL A 47 15.22 -2.95 -6.04
N THR A 48 15.95 -3.67 -6.88
CA THR A 48 17.19 -3.14 -7.45
C THR A 48 16.92 -1.92 -8.33
N ARG A 49 15.91 -2.00 -9.20
CA ARG A 49 15.58 -0.88 -10.09
C ARG A 49 15.15 0.36 -9.34
N HIS A 50 14.36 0.19 -8.27
CA HIS A 50 13.77 1.31 -7.54
C HIS A 50 14.44 1.55 -6.18
N GLN A 51 15.68 1.11 -6.03
CA GLN A 51 16.37 1.11 -4.75
C GLN A 51 16.42 2.48 -4.10
N ASP A 52 16.79 3.52 -4.86
CA ASP A 52 16.91 4.87 -4.30
C ASP A 52 15.59 5.37 -3.73
N GLU A 53 14.52 5.15 -4.47
CA GLU A 53 13.18 5.57 -4.04
C GLU A 53 12.75 4.80 -2.79
N LEU A 54 12.98 3.50 -2.78
CA LEU A 54 12.61 2.65 -1.64
C LEU A 54 13.41 3.01 -0.39
N VAL A 55 14.69 3.36 -0.53
CA VAL A 55 15.49 3.80 0.61
C VAL A 55 14.96 5.11 1.17
N ARG A 56 14.65 6.10 0.30
CA ARG A 56 14.08 7.36 0.77
C ARG A 56 12.73 7.13 1.47
N GLN A 57 11.92 6.28 0.90
CA GLN A 57 10.62 5.95 1.48
C GLN A 57 10.79 5.30 2.87
N GLY A 58 11.76 4.41 3.01
CA GLY A 58 12.03 3.78 4.31
C GLY A 58 12.44 4.79 5.37
N ARG A 59 13.28 5.77 4.99
CA ARG A 59 13.66 6.84 5.91
C ARG A 59 12.46 7.68 6.32
N ALA A 60 11.59 8.01 5.36
CA ALA A 60 10.41 8.81 5.64
C ALA A 60 9.43 8.08 6.56
N LEU A 61 9.28 6.77 6.36
CA LEU A 61 8.42 5.96 7.22
C LEU A 61 8.98 5.91 8.65
N ARG A 62 10.29 5.74 8.79
CA ARG A 62 10.93 5.74 10.11
C ARG A 62 10.75 7.08 10.80
N ALA A 63 10.88 8.18 10.05
CA ALA A 63 10.68 9.52 10.60
C ALA A 63 9.24 9.71 11.09
N LEU A 64 8.26 9.18 10.37
CA LEU A 64 6.86 9.22 10.79
C LEU A 64 6.68 8.50 12.13
N PHE A 65 7.25 7.31 12.26
CA PHE A 65 7.12 6.54 13.51
C PHE A 65 7.85 7.20 14.66
N GLN A 66 8.99 7.86 14.40
CA GLN A 66 9.69 8.63 15.43
C GLN A 66 8.87 9.81 15.90
N ARG A 67 8.18 10.49 14.98
CA ARG A 67 7.29 11.60 15.34
C ARG A 67 6.15 11.15 16.23
N VAL A 68 5.59 9.97 15.97
CA VAL A 68 4.41 9.49 16.68
C VAL A 68 4.76 8.73 17.97
N HIS A 69 5.80 7.91 17.94
CA HIS A 69 6.10 6.97 19.02
C HIS A 69 7.36 7.28 19.81
N HIS A 70 8.18 8.22 19.35
CA HIS A 70 9.40 8.66 20.03
C HIS A 70 10.31 7.46 20.36
N ALA A 71 10.56 7.18 21.64
CA ALA A 71 11.49 6.15 22.06
C ALA A 71 11.06 4.73 21.63
N ASN A 72 9.78 4.52 21.37
CA ASN A 72 9.25 3.21 21.00
C ASN A 72 9.16 3.02 19.49
N ALA A 73 9.70 3.96 18.69
CA ALA A 73 9.51 4.01 17.25
C ALA A 73 9.92 2.70 16.56
N GLU A 74 11.09 2.14 16.89
CA GLU A 74 11.55 0.93 16.22
C GLU A 74 10.63 -0.26 16.49
N ARG A 75 10.22 -0.42 17.72
CA ARG A 75 9.32 -1.52 18.09
C ARG A 75 7.98 -1.39 17.38
N GLU A 76 7.44 -0.17 17.35
CA GLU A 76 6.14 0.06 16.72
C GLU A 76 6.23 -0.06 15.19
N LEU A 77 7.33 0.36 14.59
CA LEU A 77 7.55 0.18 13.17
C LEU A 77 7.62 -1.31 12.80
N ASN A 78 8.37 -2.09 13.56
CA ASN A 78 8.46 -3.53 13.32
C ASN A 78 7.10 -4.21 13.47
N ARG A 79 6.32 -3.79 14.45
CA ARG A 79 4.97 -4.31 14.66
C ARG A 79 4.07 -3.96 13.47
N PHE A 80 4.20 -2.74 12.96
CA PHE A 80 3.45 -2.28 11.80
C PHE A 80 3.80 -3.09 10.55
N ILE A 81 5.09 -3.32 10.30
CA ILE A 81 5.56 -4.10 9.16
C ILE A 81 5.01 -5.52 9.22
N THR A 82 5.03 -6.14 10.39
CA THR A 82 4.46 -7.47 10.60
C THR A 82 2.95 -7.47 10.31
N HIS A 83 2.26 -6.44 10.77
CA HIS A 83 0.82 -6.30 10.49
C HIS A 83 0.55 -6.23 8.98
N LEU A 84 1.36 -5.49 8.24
CA LEU A 84 1.19 -5.39 6.79
C LEU A 84 1.42 -6.74 6.10
N ALA A 85 2.41 -7.50 6.54
CA ALA A 85 2.68 -8.81 5.98
C ALA A 85 1.52 -9.78 6.23
N ASN A 86 0.95 -9.74 7.44
CA ASN A 86 -0.19 -10.57 7.78
C ASN A 86 -1.41 -10.21 6.94
N ARG A 87 -1.66 -8.92 6.76
CA ARG A 87 -2.76 -8.44 5.94
C ARG A 87 -2.60 -8.88 4.49
N ALA A 88 -1.40 -8.77 3.95
CA ALA A 88 -1.11 -9.21 2.58
C ALA A 88 -1.34 -10.71 2.41
N SER A 89 -0.97 -11.50 3.42
CA SER A 89 -1.18 -12.95 3.40
C SER A 89 -2.67 -13.31 3.36
N LEU A 90 -3.50 -12.55 4.09
CA LEU A 90 -4.95 -12.78 4.06
C LEU A 90 -5.53 -12.44 2.69
N LYS A 91 -5.06 -11.37 2.05
CA LYS A 91 -5.51 -11.03 0.70
C LYS A 91 -5.26 -12.16 -0.29
N ARG A 92 -4.12 -12.83 -0.15
CA ARG A 92 -3.78 -13.95 -1.02
C ARG A 92 -4.84 -15.05 -0.96
N LEU A 93 -5.37 -15.31 0.23
CA LEU A 93 -6.35 -16.37 0.42
C LEU A 93 -7.71 -16.05 -0.20
N GLU A 94 -7.99 -14.76 -0.43
CA GLU A 94 -9.27 -14.29 -0.94
C GLU A 94 -9.33 -14.16 -2.46
N GLN A 95 -8.20 -14.29 -3.15
CA GLN A 95 -8.13 -14.01 -4.59
C GLN A 95 -7.72 -15.27 -5.35
N PRO A 96 -8.63 -15.86 -6.15
CA PRO A 96 -8.34 -17.14 -6.82
C PRO A 96 -7.21 -17.04 -7.86
N ARG A 97 -6.99 -15.86 -8.43
CA ARG A 97 -5.92 -15.67 -9.43
C ARG A 97 -4.77 -14.81 -8.88
N TYR A 98 -4.55 -14.91 -7.60
CA TYR A 98 -3.60 -14.02 -6.90
C TYR A 98 -2.22 -13.99 -7.56
N CYS A 99 -1.62 -15.16 -7.83
CA CYS A 99 -0.27 -15.21 -8.37
C CYS A 99 -0.18 -14.66 -9.79
N GLN A 100 -1.22 -14.89 -10.61
CA GLN A 100 -1.27 -14.33 -11.95
C GLN A 100 -1.41 -12.81 -11.91
N ASP A 101 -2.27 -12.32 -11.02
CA ASP A 101 -2.48 -10.88 -10.86
C ASP A 101 -1.20 -10.20 -10.36
N MET A 102 -0.51 -10.82 -9.41
CA MET A 102 0.72 -10.27 -8.87
C MET A 102 1.85 -10.30 -9.89
N ASP A 103 1.91 -11.32 -10.75
CA ASP A 103 2.90 -11.33 -11.84
C ASP A 103 2.72 -10.10 -12.73
N ARG A 104 1.48 -9.77 -13.06
CA ARG A 104 1.19 -8.57 -13.86
C ARG A 104 1.62 -7.30 -13.13
N VAL A 105 1.34 -7.23 -11.83
CA VAL A 105 1.76 -6.08 -11.02
C VAL A 105 3.27 -5.92 -11.03
N PHE A 106 4.01 -7.01 -10.88
CA PHE A 106 5.48 -6.96 -10.95
C PHE A 106 5.95 -6.42 -12.31
N GLN A 107 5.35 -6.90 -13.39
CA GLN A 107 5.73 -6.45 -14.74
C GLN A 107 5.48 -4.95 -14.91
N GLU A 108 4.33 -4.47 -14.48
CA GLU A 108 3.97 -3.06 -14.60
C GLU A 108 4.86 -2.18 -13.74
N ALA A 109 5.12 -2.60 -12.50
CA ALA A 109 5.96 -1.83 -11.60
C ALA A 109 7.42 -1.80 -12.09
N GLN A 110 7.91 -2.93 -12.62
CA GLN A 110 9.27 -3.02 -13.16
C GLN A 110 9.44 -2.08 -14.36
N ALA A 111 8.39 -1.89 -15.15
CA ALA A 111 8.43 -1.05 -16.34
C ALA A 111 8.45 0.44 -16.01
N GLN A 112 8.16 0.83 -14.78
CA GLN A 112 8.14 2.24 -14.42
C GLN A 112 9.54 2.85 -14.48
N PRO A 113 9.66 4.15 -14.81
CA PRO A 113 10.97 4.80 -14.78
C PRO A 113 11.50 4.84 -13.36
N ARG A 114 12.80 5.03 -13.21
CA ARG A 114 13.41 5.27 -11.91
C ARG A 114 12.74 6.48 -11.29
N GLN A 115 12.49 6.44 -9.99
CA GLN A 115 11.78 7.49 -9.24
C GLN A 115 10.29 7.55 -9.58
N GLY A 116 9.76 6.55 -10.29
CA GLY A 116 8.35 6.52 -10.69
C GLY A 116 7.46 5.59 -9.91
N LEU A 117 8.00 4.86 -8.93
CA LEU A 117 7.23 3.83 -8.23
C LEU A 117 6.12 4.43 -7.37
N MET A 118 6.40 5.51 -6.65
CA MET A 118 5.39 6.19 -5.83
C MET A 118 4.21 6.66 -6.68
N ALA A 119 4.49 7.27 -7.82
CA ALA A 119 3.45 7.73 -8.74
C ALA A 119 2.63 6.56 -9.27
N PHE A 120 3.29 5.44 -9.56
CA PHE A 120 2.62 4.23 -10.03
C PHE A 120 1.63 3.72 -8.98
N VAL A 121 2.05 3.66 -7.72
CA VAL A 121 1.19 3.19 -6.62
C VAL A 121 -0.02 4.10 -6.46
N GLN A 122 0.18 5.42 -6.53
CA GLN A 122 -0.90 6.38 -6.44
C GLN A 122 -1.91 6.21 -7.58
N ALA A 123 -1.42 6.01 -8.80
CA ALA A 123 -2.30 5.83 -9.95
C ALA A 123 -3.14 4.56 -9.80
N ARG A 124 -2.55 3.49 -9.29
CA ARG A 124 -3.30 2.24 -9.06
C ARG A 124 -4.45 2.44 -8.08
N LEU A 125 -4.20 3.19 -7.00
CA LEU A 125 -5.24 3.47 -6.02
C LEU A 125 -6.38 4.27 -6.64
N HIS A 126 -6.05 5.27 -7.45
CA HIS A 126 -7.07 6.07 -8.12
C HIS A 126 -7.89 5.25 -9.11
N GLN A 127 -7.26 4.29 -9.79
CA GLN A 127 -7.98 3.42 -10.71
C GLN A 127 -8.95 2.50 -9.97
N GLY A 128 -8.59 2.05 -8.77
CA GLY A 128 -9.44 1.17 -7.99
C GLY A 128 -10.52 1.89 -7.20
N GLU A 129 -10.22 3.07 -6.70
CA GLU A 129 -11.13 3.79 -5.82
C GLU A 129 -12.46 4.16 -6.47
N PRO A 130 -12.50 4.69 -7.70
CA PRO A 130 -13.79 5.04 -8.30
C PRO A 130 -14.76 3.88 -8.38
N MET A 131 -14.28 2.70 -8.71
CA MET A 131 -15.14 1.52 -8.81
C MET A 131 -15.66 1.10 -7.45
N ARG A 132 -14.79 1.05 -6.45
CA ARG A 132 -15.22 0.72 -5.09
C ARG A 132 -16.15 1.79 -4.54
N HIS A 133 -15.84 3.03 -4.85
CA HIS A 133 -16.65 4.15 -4.40
C HIS A 133 -18.06 4.11 -5.01
N LEU A 134 -18.15 3.82 -6.28
CA LEU A 134 -19.45 3.68 -6.93
C LEU A 134 -20.25 2.55 -6.32
N ALA A 135 -19.64 1.41 -6.07
CA ALA A 135 -20.31 0.30 -5.44
C ALA A 135 -20.82 0.66 -4.04
N ALA A 136 -20.04 1.43 -3.30
CA ALA A 136 -20.43 1.88 -1.98
C ALA A 136 -21.52 2.97 -2.05
N MET A 137 -21.41 3.87 -3.00
CA MET A 137 -22.34 4.99 -3.12
C MET A 137 -23.68 4.61 -3.71
N ASP A 138 -23.73 3.57 -4.50
CA ASP A 138 -25.02 3.05 -4.97
C ASP A 138 -25.89 2.60 -3.81
N THR A 139 -25.27 2.37 -2.69
CA THR A 139 -25.99 2.05 -1.48
C THR A 139 -26.18 3.27 -0.60
N ALA A 140 -25.54 4.31 -0.94
CA ALA A 140 -25.56 5.53 -0.18
C ALA A 140 -26.17 6.66 -0.94
N ALA A 141 -26.18 6.90 -2.02
CA ALA A 141 -26.08 8.28 -2.37
C ALA A 141 -26.64 8.56 -2.68
N GLY A 142 -26.46 8.14 -2.98
CA GLY A 142 -26.23 8.84 -2.77
C GLY A 142 -26.24 9.11 -2.66
N ASP A 143 -26.67 8.89 -2.79
CA ASP A 143 -26.04 9.65 -2.30
C ASP A 143 -25.67 10.09 -2.35
N LYS A 144 -26.01 10.27 -2.54
CA LYS A 144 -25.20 11.18 -2.36
C LYS A 144 -25.12 11.39 -2.38
N THR A 145 -25.72 11.18 -2.42
CA THR A 145 -25.13 11.70 -2.15
C THR A 145 -25.04 11.46 -1.93
N LYS A 146 -25.42 10.93 -1.85
CA LYS A 146 -24.78 11.05 -1.38
C LYS A 146 -24.32 10.69 -1.22
N ARG A 147 -24.96 10.46 -1.26
CA ARG A 147 -24.07 10.53 -0.89
C ARG A 147 -23.80 10.18 -0.63
N PRO A 148 -24.48 10.03 -0.47
CA PRO A 148 -23.72 10.13 -0.03
C PRO A 148 -23.48 9.78 0.08
N VAL A 149 -23.92 9.65 0.26
CA VAL A 149 -23.16 9.89 0.66
C VAL A 149 -22.69 9.57 0.67
N LEU A 150 -23.10 9.37 0.71
CA LEU A 150 -22.17 9.62 0.95
C LEU A 150 -21.80 9.44 1.14
N GLU A 151 -21.96 9.49 1.44
CA GLU A 151 -21.12 9.83 1.76
C GLU A 151 -20.61 9.84 1.91
N ASP A 152 -21.49 9.79 1.95
CA ASP A 152 -20.60 10.21 2.22
C ASP A 152 -20.18 10.15 2.20
#